data_a07b0866ed7b3ebefb4195597566c5b3
#
_entry.id   a07b0866ed7b3ebefb4195597566c5b3
#
_cell.length_a   1.000
_cell.length_b   1.000
_cell.length_c   1.000
_cell.angle_alpha   90.00
_cell.angle_beta   90.00
_cell.angle_gamma   90.00
#
_symmetry.space_group_name_H-M   'P 1'
#
loop_
_entity.id
_entity.type
_entity.pdbx_description
1 polymer ?
#
loop_
_entity_poly.entity_id
_entity_poly.type
_entity_poly.pdbx_seq_one_letter_code
_entity_poly.pdbx_strand_id
1 'polypeptide(L)'
;MPDSDTSLINLLSKVDFFADASTPALERVAARSHRRELSRGETLFAEGDTPHFLFIVISGRIAIVMSSEVDDRESVVALMEDGDLFGELGLLDDGPRSAGARALSVSEVLEIPFEGV
;
A
#
# COMPACT_ATOMS: atom_id res chain seq x y z
N MET A 1 -18.54 9.34 -5.35
CA MET A 1 -19.34 8.36 -6.09
C MET A 1 -19.69 7.20 -5.20
N PRO A 2 -20.98 6.90 -5.10
CA PRO A 2 -21.42 5.79 -4.25
C PRO A 2 -20.76 4.45 -4.58
N ASP A 3 -20.56 4.19 -5.87
CA ASP A 3 -19.94 2.93 -6.31
C ASP A 3 -18.52 2.79 -5.81
N SER A 4 -17.77 3.91 -5.77
CA SER A 4 -16.39 3.91 -5.27
C SER A 4 -16.35 3.51 -3.80
N ASP A 5 -17.26 4.07 -3.00
CA ASP A 5 -17.29 3.78 -1.57
C ASP A 5 -17.59 2.32 -1.30
N THR A 6 -18.58 1.77 -2.02
CA THR A 6 -18.94 0.35 -1.88
C THR A 6 -17.80 -0.56 -2.30
N SER A 7 -17.14 -0.23 -3.42
CA SER A 7 -15.98 -0.99 -3.91
C SER A 7 -14.84 -0.97 -2.92
N LEU A 8 -14.54 0.19 -2.35
CA LEU A 8 -13.46 0.33 -1.38
C LEU A 8 -13.77 -0.43 -0.10
N ILE A 9 -15.00 -0.39 0.39
CA ILE A 9 -15.40 -1.13 1.58
C ILE A 9 -15.24 -2.64 1.33
N ASN A 10 -15.65 -3.12 0.17
CA ASN A 10 -15.50 -4.53 -0.18
C ASN A 10 -14.02 -4.92 -0.26
N LEU A 11 -13.19 -4.08 -0.84
CA LEU A 11 -11.75 -4.32 -0.91
C LEU A 11 -11.15 -4.39 0.50
N LEU A 12 -11.46 -3.42 1.35
CA LEU A 12 -10.94 -3.37 2.71
C LEU A 12 -11.38 -4.58 3.53
N SER A 13 -12.63 -5.01 3.38
CA SER A 13 -13.16 -6.12 4.16
C SER A 13 -12.49 -7.45 3.86
N LYS A 14 -11.87 -7.58 2.70
CA LYS A 14 -11.16 -8.81 2.30
C LYS A 14 -9.74 -8.89 2.81
N VAL A 15 -9.22 -7.79 3.36
CA VAL A 15 -7.85 -7.73 3.86
C VAL A 15 -7.84 -8.11 5.33
N ASP A 16 -7.00 -9.06 5.71
CA ASP A 16 -6.92 -9.56 7.09
C ASP A 16 -6.70 -8.46 8.13
N PHE A 17 -5.93 -7.44 7.76
CA PHE A 17 -5.65 -6.30 8.62
C PHE A 17 -6.95 -5.62 9.12
N PHE A 18 -8.01 -5.63 8.28
CA PHE A 18 -9.28 -5.00 8.58
C PHE A 18 -10.39 -6.01 8.87
N ALA A 19 -10.06 -7.29 9.07
CA ALA A 19 -11.05 -8.37 9.17
C ALA A 19 -12.04 -8.15 10.31
N ASP A 20 -11.60 -7.58 11.42
CA ASP A 20 -12.44 -7.35 12.60
C ASP A 20 -13.07 -5.96 12.63
N ALA A 21 -12.83 -5.14 11.61
CA ALA A 21 -13.37 -3.78 11.57
C ALA A 21 -14.87 -3.79 11.24
N SER A 22 -15.62 -2.94 11.93
CA SER A 22 -17.04 -2.76 11.65
C SER A 22 -17.23 -2.03 10.33
N THR A 23 -18.42 -2.12 9.74
CA THR A 23 -18.73 -1.38 8.53
C THR A 23 -18.54 0.13 8.70
N PRO A 24 -19.00 0.77 9.79
CA PRO A 24 -18.71 2.19 10.00
C PRO A 24 -17.21 2.51 10.08
N ALA A 25 -16.39 1.61 10.65
CA ALA A 25 -14.95 1.81 10.71
C ALA A 25 -14.34 1.76 9.30
N LEU A 26 -14.78 0.80 8.48
CA LEU A 26 -14.31 0.69 7.09
C LEU A 26 -14.73 1.90 6.25
N GLU A 27 -15.91 2.43 6.50
CA GLU A 27 -16.38 3.63 5.82
C GLU A 27 -15.48 4.83 6.13
N ARG A 28 -15.05 4.97 7.38
CA ARG A 28 -14.14 6.05 7.77
C ARG A 28 -12.78 5.91 7.10
N VAL A 29 -12.25 4.69 7.03
CA VAL A 29 -10.98 4.42 6.35
C VAL A 29 -11.12 4.74 4.87
N ALA A 30 -12.18 4.26 4.23
CA ALA A 30 -12.43 4.50 2.81
C ALA A 30 -12.52 5.99 2.51
N ALA A 31 -13.19 6.76 3.38
CA ALA A 31 -13.38 8.20 3.17
C ALA A 31 -12.06 8.98 3.19
N ARG A 32 -11.04 8.46 3.87
CA ARG A 32 -9.72 9.10 3.97
C ARG A 32 -8.71 8.57 2.99
N SER A 33 -9.06 7.52 2.26
CA SER A 33 -8.16 6.86 1.33
C SER A 33 -8.24 7.50 -0.04
N HIS A 34 -7.16 7.37 -0.81
CA HIS A 34 -7.07 7.91 -2.16
C HIS A 34 -6.59 6.83 -3.12
N ARG A 35 -7.19 6.77 -4.29
CA ARG A 35 -6.71 5.93 -5.37
C ARG A 35 -5.53 6.64 -6.03
N ARG A 36 -4.49 5.89 -6.32
CA ARG A 36 -3.32 6.41 -7.00
C ARG A 36 -2.92 5.48 -8.12
N GLU A 37 -2.77 6.04 -9.31
CA GLU A 37 -2.28 5.28 -10.46
C GLU A 37 -0.77 5.38 -10.54
N LEU A 38 -0.14 4.29 -10.93
CA LEU A 38 1.31 4.21 -11.10
C LEU A 38 1.60 3.72 -12.50
N SER A 39 2.54 4.39 -13.16
CA SER A 39 3.08 3.93 -14.43
C SER A 39 4.08 2.80 -14.18
N ARG A 40 4.29 1.97 -15.18
CA ARG A 40 5.33 0.94 -15.10
C ARG A 40 6.68 1.59 -14.78
N GLY A 41 7.36 1.07 -13.76
CA GLY A 41 8.66 1.58 -13.31
C GLY A 41 8.59 2.72 -12.32
N GLU A 42 7.40 3.25 -12.05
CA GLU A 42 7.26 4.37 -11.11
C GLU A 42 7.49 3.91 -9.68
N THR A 43 8.23 4.71 -8.92
CA THR A 43 8.49 4.45 -7.49
C THR A 43 7.35 5.03 -6.66
N LEU A 44 6.73 4.19 -5.84
CA LEU A 44 5.68 4.61 -4.91
C LEU A 44 6.29 5.24 -3.65
N PHE A 45 7.28 4.58 -3.08
CA PHE A 45 8.11 5.13 -2.00
C PHE A 45 9.49 4.50 -2.06
N ALA A 46 10.45 5.17 -1.46
CA ALA A 46 11.84 4.72 -1.46
C ALA A 46 12.25 4.25 -0.06
N GLU A 47 13.22 3.36 -0.02
CA GLU A 47 13.86 2.95 1.22
C GLU A 47 14.40 4.21 1.93
N GLY A 48 14.15 4.32 3.22
CA GLY A 48 14.56 5.48 4.01
C GLY A 48 13.53 6.60 4.11
N ASP A 49 12.47 6.57 3.29
CA ASP A 49 11.42 7.58 3.37
C ASP A 49 10.66 7.49 4.70
N THR A 50 10.14 8.62 5.15
CA THR A 50 9.25 8.64 6.30
C THR A 50 7.88 8.11 5.88
N PRO A 51 7.37 7.05 6.52
CA PRO A 51 6.09 6.48 6.11
C PRO A 51 4.91 7.31 6.62
N HIS A 52 3.94 7.54 5.74
CA HIS A 52 2.70 8.25 6.06
C HIS A 52 1.46 7.45 5.69
N PHE A 53 1.62 6.43 4.85
CA PHE A 53 0.50 5.65 4.31
C PHE A 53 0.82 4.17 4.35
N LEU A 54 -0.24 3.38 4.45
CA LEU A 54 -0.18 1.99 4.02
C LEU A 54 -0.95 1.87 2.71
N PHE A 55 -0.81 0.75 2.03
CA PHE A 55 -1.33 0.60 0.67
C PHE A 55 -1.99 -0.75 0.47
N ILE A 56 -3.00 -0.76 -0.39
CA ILE A 56 -3.59 -2.00 -0.91
C ILE A 56 -3.52 -1.94 -2.43
N VAL A 57 -3.07 -3.00 -3.06
CA VAL A 57 -3.07 -3.09 -4.52
C VAL A 57 -4.50 -3.29 -5.00
N ILE A 58 -5.01 -2.34 -5.77
CA ILE A 58 -6.33 -2.48 -6.42
C ILE A 58 -6.16 -3.33 -7.67
N SER A 59 -5.16 -3.00 -8.48
CA SER A 59 -4.83 -3.78 -9.67
C SER A 59 -3.36 -3.58 -10.02
N GLY A 60 -2.75 -4.59 -10.60
CA GLY A 60 -1.39 -4.53 -11.09
C GLY A 60 -0.41 -5.31 -10.22
N ARG A 61 0.83 -4.84 -10.21
CA ARG A 61 1.90 -5.57 -9.55
C ARG A 61 2.95 -4.60 -9.02
N ILE A 62 3.24 -4.70 -7.74
CA ILE A 62 4.20 -3.84 -7.05
C ILE A 62 5.34 -4.70 -6.51
N ALA A 63 6.58 -4.34 -6.84
CA ALA A 63 7.76 -5.00 -6.29
C ALA A 63 8.20 -4.26 -5.03
N ILE A 64 8.41 -5.00 -3.96
CA ILE A 64 9.07 -4.49 -2.76
C ILE A 64 10.55 -4.77 -2.95
N VAL A 65 11.37 -3.72 -2.87
CA VAL A 65 12.79 -3.80 -3.23
C VAL A 65 13.66 -3.32 -2.08
N MET A 66 14.82 -3.95 -1.93
CA MET A 66 15.83 -3.53 -0.96
C MET A 66 17.16 -3.41 -1.67
N SER A 67 17.94 -2.39 -1.26
CA SER A 67 19.27 -2.19 -1.79
C SER A 67 20.30 -2.92 -0.94
N SER A 68 21.32 -3.48 -1.61
CA SER A 68 22.47 -4.06 -0.92
C SER A 68 23.42 -2.94 -0.51
N GLU A 69 23.90 -2.98 0.73
CA GLU A 69 24.90 -2.02 1.21
C GLU A 69 26.28 -2.25 0.59
N VAL A 70 26.48 -3.45 0.01
CA VAL A 70 27.79 -3.85 -0.50
C VAL A 70 27.99 -3.40 -1.94
N ASP A 71 26.99 -3.54 -2.79
CA ASP A 71 27.15 -3.34 -4.23
C ASP A 71 26.06 -2.49 -4.88
N ASP A 72 25.21 -1.84 -4.10
CA ASP A 72 24.10 -0.99 -4.56
C ASP A 72 23.09 -1.70 -5.47
N ARG A 73 23.11 -3.02 -5.49
CA ARG A 73 22.11 -3.76 -6.28
C ARG A 73 20.81 -3.83 -5.53
N GLU A 74 19.72 -3.69 -6.29
CA GLU A 74 18.39 -3.90 -5.74
C GLU A 74 18.00 -5.36 -5.86
N SER A 75 17.33 -5.85 -4.83
CA SER A 75 16.73 -7.18 -4.86
C SER A 75 15.24 -7.04 -4.63
N VAL A 76 14.44 -7.78 -5.38
CA VAL A 76 13.01 -7.88 -5.13
C VAL A 76 12.81 -8.87 -4.00
N VAL A 77 12.28 -8.41 -2.89
CA VAL A 77 12.06 -9.25 -1.71
C VAL A 77 10.62 -9.71 -1.57
N ALA A 78 9.69 -9.06 -2.27
CA ALA A 78 8.29 -9.46 -2.28
C ALA A 78 7.58 -8.87 -3.49
N LEU A 79 6.51 -9.53 -3.93
CA LEU A 79 5.63 -9.03 -4.98
C LEU A 79 4.25 -8.88 -4.40
N MET A 80 3.66 -7.70 -4.58
CA MET A 80 2.31 -7.40 -4.15
C MET A 80 1.41 -7.36 -5.35
N GLU A 81 0.30 -8.07 -5.26
CA GLU A 81 -0.68 -8.19 -6.34
C GLU A 81 -2.06 -7.80 -5.85
N ASP A 82 -3.07 -7.90 -6.71
CA ASP A 82 -4.44 -7.45 -6.41
C ASP A 82 -4.91 -7.93 -5.03
N GLY A 83 -5.30 -7.01 -4.19
CA GLY A 83 -5.79 -7.28 -2.85
C GLY A 83 -4.74 -7.31 -1.75
N ASP A 84 -3.46 -7.28 -2.09
CA ASP A 84 -2.40 -7.34 -1.07
C ASP A 84 -2.22 -5.99 -0.37
N LEU A 85 -2.03 -6.06 0.93
CA LEU A 85 -1.72 -4.90 1.78
C LEU A 85 -0.22 -4.85 2.00
N PHE A 86 0.36 -3.65 1.95
CA PHE A 86 1.77 -3.45 2.24
C PHE A 86 2.02 -2.05 2.78
N GLY A 87 3.21 -1.84 3.34
CA GLY A 87 3.59 -0.55 3.90
C GLY A 87 3.08 -0.31 5.31
N GLU A 88 2.52 -1.32 5.96
CA GLU A 88 1.94 -1.21 7.30
C GLU A 88 2.98 -1.23 8.42
N LEU A 89 4.19 -1.69 8.16
CA LEU A 89 5.20 -1.83 9.22
C LEU A 89 5.57 -0.49 9.85
N GLY A 90 5.57 0.58 9.07
CA GLY A 90 5.83 1.92 9.60
C GLY A 90 4.77 2.39 10.60
N LEU A 91 3.57 1.85 10.52
CA LEU A 91 2.52 2.14 11.48
C LEU A 91 2.84 1.57 12.86
N LEU A 92 3.57 0.46 12.89
CA LEU A 92 3.87 -0.27 14.12
C LEU A 92 5.16 0.19 14.81
N ASP A 93 6.18 0.61 14.04
CA ASP A 93 7.50 0.86 14.61
C ASP A 93 8.02 2.29 14.43
N ASP A 94 7.28 3.17 13.80
CA ASP A 94 7.65 4.58 13.57
C ASP A 94 8.98 4.79 12.83
N GLY A 95 9.57 3.72 12.30
CA GLY A 95 10.85 3.83 11.62
C GLY A 95 10.70 4.26 10.17
N PRO A 96 11.81 4.64 9.51
CA PRO A 96 11.78 4.92 8.08
C PRO A 96 11.49 3.65 7.29
N ARG A 97 11.11 3.82 6.02
CA ARG A 97 10.84 2.67 5.15
C ARG A 97 12.08 1.78 5.07
N SER A 98 11.91 0.51 5.41
CA SER A 98 12.99 -0.47 5.34
C SER A 98 13.20 -1.00 3.94
N ALA A 99 12.27 -0.74 3.03
CA ALA A 99 12.33 -1.16 1.64
C ALA A 99 11.61 -0.13 0.78
N GLY A 100 11.84 -0.19 -0.52
CA GLY A 100 11.12 0.64 -1.48
C GLY A 100 9.99 -0.15 -2.14
N ALA A 101 9.14 0.54 -2.88
CA ALA A 101 8.06 -0.09 -3.66
C ALA A 101 8.02 0.54 -5.05
N ARG A 102 8.01 -0.30 -6.07
CA ARG A 102 8.03 0.14 -7.46
C ARG A 102 7.05 -0.67 -8.29
N ALA A 103 6.28 0.01 -9.15
CA ALA A 103 5.33 -0.65 -10.02
C ALA A 103 6.06 -1.42 -11.14
N LEU A 104 5.71 -2.68 -11.32
CA LEU A 104 6.24 -3.51 -12.41
C LEU A 104 5.37 -3.43 -13.65
N SER A 105 4.14 -2.98 -13.50
CA SER A 105 3.19 -2.75 -14.58
C SER A 105 2.39 -1.51 -14.24
N VAL A 106 1.57 -1.04 -15.18
CA VAL A 106 0.58 -0.01 -14.86
C VAL A 106 -0.28 -0.57 -13.73
N SER A 107 -0.34 0.15 -12.62
CA SER A 107 -0.97 -0.34 -11.40
C SER A 107 -1.81 0.75 -10.76
N GLU A 108 -2.77 0.32 -9.94
CA GLU A 108 -3.54 1.22 -9.12
C GLU A 108 -3.48 0.73 -7.68
N VAL A 109 -3.20 1.64 -6.76
CA VAL A 109 -3.17 1.33 -5.33
C VAL A 109 -4.11 2.25 -4.58
N LEU A 110 -4.57 1.79 -3.42
CA LEU A 110 -5.31 2.60 -2.49
C LEU A 110 -4.31 3.08 -1.43
N GLU A 111 -4.14 4.41 -1.32
CA GLU A 111 -3.30 5.02 -0.28
C GLU A 111 -4.16 5.27 0.94
N ILE A 112 -3.80 4.68 2.06
CA ILE A 112 -4.54 4.82 3.31
C ILE A 112 -3.64 5.54 4.31
N PRO A 113 -3.97 6.78 4.74
CA PRO A 113 -3.14 7.47 5.71
C PRO A 113 -3.15 6.74 7.04
N PHE A 114 -2.02 6.71 7.73
CA PHE A 114 -1.91 6.09 9.04
C PHE A 114 -2.92 6.68 10.02
N GLU A 115 -3.20 7.97 9.90
CA GLU A 115 -4.20 8.65 10.73
C GLU A 115 -5.62 8.13 10.52
N GLY A 116 -5.89 7.46 9.41
CA GLY A 116 -7.21 6.91 9.09
C GLY A 116 -7.45 5.51 9.66
N VAL A 117 -6.45 4.96 10.31
CA VAL A 117 -6.49 3.55 10.77
C VAL A 117 -6.63 3.41 12.30
#